data_be321c68d233e58e0a4545bcf459f628
#
_entry.id   be321c68d233e58e0a4545bcf459f628
#
_cell.length_a   1.000
_cell.length_b   1.000
_cell.length_c   1.000
_cell.angle_alpha   90.00
_cell.angle_beta   90.00
_cell.angle_gamma   90.00
#
_symmetry.space_group_name_H-M   'P 1'
#
loop_
_entity.id
_entity.type
_entity.pdbx_description
1 polymer ?
#
loop_
_entity_poly.entity_id
_entity_poly.type
_entity_poly.pdbx_seq_one_letter_code
_entity_poly.pdbx_strand_id
1 'polypeptide(L)'
;MTRVAGAIGTVPLPPRLRLLGSSFGGHTSIRRGSGFDVAGSRKYEPGDHIHAIDWKASARLSAVRASDEFIVRDKYAEEMPRVVIVCDRRPEMALFPSDLPWLHKPNAVAWCTKLIAASAVNQRALVGYLDYGSHNTSSAGKPFWRPPSAQSSGWRSDLVETTMEYLDGGFDAPAANVELALRFLGLVRGSGLTTGSFVFVISDFLELPPTDALGGAIGRGWDVVPVIVQDPIWEQSFPPLGGLAASFGDVGGKRFLTVRLSDREAAELRDKHEERLSRILDVFTRLDLDPVLVSSADPVDVHAAFLRWAEQRDLYGRRIA
;
A
#
# COMPACT_ATOMS: atom_id res chain seq x y z
N MET A 1 -18.66 0.14 -21.35
CA MET A 1 -17.69 -0.80 -20.71
C MET A 1 -16.51 -1.02 -21.64
N THR A 2 -15.49 -0.18 -21.55
CA THR A 2 -14.29 -0.30 -22.37
C THR A 2 -13.41 -1.40 -21.76
N ARG A 3 -13.15 -2.46 -22.53
CA ARG A 3 -12.27 -3.56 -22.12
C ARG A 3 -10.88 -3.01 -21.83
N VAL A 4 -10.52 -2.96 -20.55
CA VAL A 4 -9.17 -2.68 -20.07
C VAL A 4 -8.31 -3.94 -20.29
N ALA A 5 -7.89 -4.17 -21.53
CA ALA A 5 -7.05 -5.28 -21.95
C ALA A 5 -5.67 -4.78 -22.40
N GLY A 6 -5.01 -3.96 -21.58
CA GLY A 6 -3.59 -3.67 -21.76
C GLY A 6 -2.77 -4.50 -20.77
N ALA A 7 -1.67 -5.08 -21.18
CA ALA A 7 -0.70 -5.69 -20.28
C ALA A 7 -0.20 -4.58 -19.34
N ILE A 8 -0.59 -4.66 -18.06
CA ILE A 8 -0.11 -3.70 -17.07
C ILE A 8 1.33 -4.08 -16.76
N GLY A 9 2.25 -3.13 -16.94
CA GLY A 9 3.60 -3.26 -16.41
C GLY A 9 3.53 -3.49 -14.90
N THR A 10 4.49 -4.21 -14.35
CA THR A 10 4.67 -4.33 -12.91
C THR A 10 5.73 -3.34 -12.45
N VAL A 11 5.64 -2.91 -11.20
CA VAL A 11 6.65 -2.06 -10.55
C VAL A 11 7.33 -2.81 -9.42
N PRO A 12 8.60 -2.55 -9.13
CA PRO A 12 9.22 -3.09 -7.94
C PRO A 12 8.51 -2.52 -6.70
N LEU A 13 8.37 -3.34 -5.65
CA LEU A 13 7.87 -2.91 -4.34
C LEU A 13 9.04 -2.98 -3.34
N PRO A 14 9.94 -1.98 -3.32
CA PRO A 14 11.08 -2.00 -2.43
C PRO A 14 10.62 -1.78 -0.99
N PRO A 15 10.93 -2.71 -0.05
CA PRO A 15 10.58 -2.52 1.34
C PRO A 15 11.41 -1.38 1.94
N ARG A 16 10.79 -0.60 2.80
CA ARG A 16 11.44 0.51 3.50
C ARG A 16 12.47 0.04 4.51
N LEU A 17 12.10 -0.95 5.30
CA LEU A 17 13.01 -1.62 6.21
C LEU A 17 13.69 -2.75 5.44
N ARG A 18 14.87 -2.49 4.90
CA ARG A 18 15.77 -3.59 4.54
C ARG A 18 16.21 -4.22 5.85
N LEU A 19 15.52 -5.28 6.23
CA LEU A 19 16.02 -6.15 7.26
C LEU A 19 17.38 -6.66 6.77
N LEU A 20 18.45 -6.36 7.52
CA LEU A 20 19.81 -6.82 7.23
C LEU A 20 19.74 -8.31 6.84
N GLY A 21 20.01 -8.62 5.58
CA GLY A 21 20.02 -9.99 5.09
C GLY A 21 19.10 -10.32 3.91
N SER A 22 18.32 -9.38 3.36
CA SER A 22 17.47 -9.70 2.19
C SER A 22 18.28 -9.67 0.90
N SER A 23 18.62 -10.83 0.35
CA SER A 23 19.05 -10.96 -1.03
C SER A 23 17.83 -10.90 -1.97
N PHE A 24 18.07 -10.37 -3.17
CA PHE A 24 17.06 -10.22 -4.23
C PHE A 24 16.35 -11.53 -4.53
N GLY A 25 15.01 -11.55 -4.39
CA GLY A 25 14.15 -12.64 -4.86
C GLY A 25 13.35 -13.40 -3.81
N GLY A 26 13.57 -13.14 -2.53
CA GLY A 26 12.77 -13.63 -1.41
C GLY A 26 13.01 -12.72 -0.22
N HIS A 27 11.96 -12.21 0.40
CA HIS A 27 12.12 -11.47 1.65
C HIS A 27 12.52 -12.45 2.74
N THR A 28 13.74 -12.29 3.30
CA THR A 28 14.16 -13.06 4.45
C THR A 28 13.42 -12.58 5.70
N SER A 29 12.71 -13.48 6.34
CA SER A 29 12.04 -13.24 7.62
C SER A 29 13.09 -13.05 8.73
N ILE A 30 12.75 -12.21 9.73
CA ILE A 30 13.53 -12.12 10.99
C ILE A 30 13.50 -13.45 11.77
N ARG A 31 12.57 -14.34 11.41
CA ARG A 31 12.46 -15.66 12.05
C ARG A 31 13.48 -16.63 11.48
N ARG A 32 14.13 -17.37 12.37
CA ARG A 32 14.97 -18.51 12.01
C ARG A 32 14.10 -19.59 11.40
N GLY A 33 14.51 -20.15 10.25
CA GLY A 33 13.75 -21.15 9.51
C GLY A 33 14.58 -21.92 8.49
N SER A 34 13.93 -22.53 7.52
CA SER A 34 14.54 -23.43 6.52
C SER A 34 14.95 -22.75 5.20
N GLY A 35 15.03 -21.40 5.14
CA GLY A 35 15.43 -20.66 3.95
C GLY A 35 16.87 -20.89 3.48
N PHE A 36 17.25 -20.26 2.36
CA PHE A 36 18.60 -20.42 1.79
C PHE A 36 19.63 -19.48 2.43
N ASP A 37 19.23 -18.33 2.94
CA ASP A 37 20.13 -17.32 3.48
C ASP A 37 20.52 -17.65 4.94
N VAL A 38 21.82 -17.54 5.21
CA VAL A 38 22.38 -17.82 6.53
C VAL A 38 22.24 -16.60 7.43
N ALA A 39 21.49 -16.72 8.51
CA ALA A 39 21.32 -15.69 9.53
C ALA A 39 22.54 -15.60 10.46
N GLY A 40 23.23 -16.72 10.66
CA GLY A 40 24.38 -16.82 11.55
C GLY A 40 24.82 -18.25 11.76
N SER A 41 25.80 -18.43 12.62
CA SER A 41 26.26 -19.74 13.04
C SER A 41 26.31 -19.79 14.58
N ARG A 42 25.79 -20.86 15.17
CA ARG A 42 25.82 -21.11 16.62
C ARG A 42 26.21 -22.53 16.94
N LYS A 43 26.47 -22.80 18.18
CA LYS A 43 26.69 -24.17 18.63
C LYS A 43 25.40 -25.00 18.49
N TYR A 44 25.59 -26.27 18.20
CA TYR A 44 24.52 -27.29 18.18
C TYR A 44 23.88 -27.42 19.57
N GLU A 45 22.57 -27.49 19.60
CA GLU A 45 21.79 -27.81 20.78
C GLU A 45 20.92 -29.04 20.53
N PRO A 46 20.68 -29.88 21.55
CA PRO A 46 19.78 -31.03 21.41
C PRO A 46 18.41 -30.63 20.89
N GLY A 47 18.00 -31.16 19.75
CA GLY A 47 16.77 -30.82 19.04
C GLY A 47 17.00 -30.11 17.69
N ASP A 48 18.22 -29.69 17.39
CA ASP A 48 18.56 -29.15 16.08
C ASP A 48 18.55 -30.23 15.00
N HIS A 49 18.12 -29.85 13.79
CA HIS A 49 18.15 -30.78 12.65
C HIS A 49 19.58 -31.05 12.18
N ILE A 50 19.92 -32.30 11.99
CA ILE A 50 21.26 -32.77 11.53
C ILE A 50 21.64 -32.11 10.19
N HIS A 51 20.67 -31.81 9.32
CA HIS A 51 20.89 -31.14 8.04
C HIS A 51 21.28 -29.66 8.18
N ALA A 52 21.10 -29.05 9.35
CA ALA A 52 21.51 -27.67 9.62
C ALA A 52 22.97 -27.56 10.06
N ILE A 53 23.65 -28.71 10.32
CA ILE A 53 25.05 -28.73 10.75
C ILE A 53 25.97 -28.32 9.60
N ASP A 54 26.81 -27.31 9.86
CA ASP A 54 27.93 -26.96 9.00
C ASP A 54 29.15 -27.82 9.30
N TRP A 55 29.23 -28.95 8.62
CA TRP A 55 30.31 -29.93 8.81
C TRP A 55 31.70 -29.31 8.59
N LYS A 56 31.86 -28.35 7.64
CA LYS A 56 33.16 -27.73 7.40
C LYS A 56 33.57 -26.79 8.53
N ALA A 57 32.62 -25.97 9.02
CA ALA A 57 32.89 -25.08 10.14
C ALA A 57 33.12 -25.87 11.44
N SER A 58 32.35 -26.92 11.66
CA SER A 58 32.50 -27.84 12.80
C SER A 58 33.87 -28.51 12.82
N ALA A 59 34.30 -29.05 11.69
CA ALA A 59 35.62 -29.70 11.58
C ALA A 59 36.78 -28.72 11.84
N ARG A 60 36.67 -27.48 11.35
CA ARG A 60 37.70 -26.43 11.62
C ARG A 60 37.76 -26.06 13.10
N LEU A 61 36.60 -25.90 13.74
CA LEU A 61 36.51 -25.52 15.13
C LEU A 61 37.03 -26.66 16.03
N SER A 62 36.63 -27.90 15.74
CA SER A 62 37.10 -29.10 16.47
C SER A 62 38.60 -29.28 16.36
N ALA A 63 39.20 -29.01 15.19
CA ALA A 63 40.63 -29.06 15.00
C ALA A 63 41.40 -28.02 15.83
N VAL A 64 40.82 -26.84 16.01
CA VAL A 64 41.45 -25.74 16.78
C VAL A 64 41.28 -25.91 18.28
N ARG A 65 40.14 -26.48 18.73
CA ARG A 65 39.81 -26.58 20.16
C ARG A 65 40.02 -27.95 20.77
N ALA A 66 40.40 -28.94 19.97
CA ALA A 66 40.55 -30.35 20.37
C ALA A 66 39.28 -30.87 21.09
N SER A 67 38.10 -30.45 20.64
CA SER A 67 36.80 -30.84 21.18
C SER A 67 35.80 -31.01 20.05
N ASP A 68 34.93 -32.05 20.16
CA ASP A 68 33.88 -32.31 19.17
C ASP A 68 32.72 -31.28 19.32
N GLU A 69 32.89 -30.13 18.72
CA GLU A 69 31.84 -29.08 18.71
C GLU A 69 31.18 -28.99 17.32
N PHE A 70 29.85 -29.15 17.29
CA PHE A 70 29.09 -28.99 16.08
C PHE A 70 28.57 -27.57 15.97
N ILE A 71 28.69 -26.99 14.78
CA ILE A 71 28.15 -25.67 14.42
C ILE A 71 26.93 -25.87 13.54
N VAL A 72 25.84 -25.25 13.93
CA VAL A 72 24.60 -25.19 13.16
C VAL A 72 24.53 -23.82 12.43
N ARG A 73 24.18 -23.88 11.16
CA ARG A 73 23.79 -22.65 10.40
C ARG A 73 22.36 -22.31 10.69
N ASP A 74 22.16 -21.22 11.39
CA ASP A 74 20.85 -20.61 11.46
C ASP A 74 20.54 -19.97 10.10
N LYS A 75 19.40 -20.31 9.54
CA LYS A 75 18.90 -19.74 8.29
C LYS A 75 17.68 -18.88 8.59
N TYR A 76 17.48 -17.83 7.80
CA TYR A 76 16.23 -17.09 7.83
C TYR A 76 15.10 -17.95 7.25
N ALA A 77 13.90 -17.83 7.78
CA ALA A 77 12.73 -18.41 7.15
C ALA A 77 12.40 -17.63 5.88
N GLU A 78 12.14 -18.32 4.77
CA GLU A 78 11.53 -17.69 3.61
C GLU A 78 10.06 -17.46 3.92
N GLU A 79 9.69 -16.24 4.22
CA GLU A 79 8.29 -15.83 4.31
C GLU A 79 7.88 -15.13 3.01
N MET A 80 6.73 -15.53 2.47
CA MET A 80 6.15 -14.84 1.34
C MET A 80 5.75 -13.42 1.79
N PRO A 81 6.19 -12.36 1.08
CA PRO A 81 5.78 -11.01 1.41
C PRO A 81 4.26 -10.88 1.41
N ARG A 82 3.72 -10.02 2.24
CA ARG A 82 2.29 -9.77 2.33
C ARG A 82 1.98 -8.34 1.99
N VAL A 83 1.01 -8.17 1.14
CA VAL A 83 0.54 -6.87 0.67
C VAL A 83 -0.94 -6.78 0.94
N VAL A 84 -1.38 -5.75 1.65
CA VAL A 84 -2.79 -5.44 1.83
C VAL A 84 -3.09 -4.11 1.15
N ILE A 85 -4.17 -4.08 0.39
CA ILE A 85 -4.69 -2.89 -0.26
C ILE A 85 -5.91 -2.44 0.53
N VAL A 86 -5.83 -1.26 1.12
CA VAL A 86 -6.93 -0.58 1.80
C VAL A 86 -7.47 0.48 0.86
N CYS A 87 -8.75 0.39 0.49
CA CYS A 87 -9.40 1.36 -0.37
C CYS A 87 -10.38 2.23 0.41
N ASP A 88 -10.22 3.54 0.26
CA ASP A 88 -11.21 4.50 0.69
C ASP A 88 -12.43 4.43 -0.23
N ARG A 89 -13.61 4.23 0.37
CA ARG A 89 -14.91 4.11 -0.32
C ARG A 89 -15.88 5.21 0.08
N ARG A 90 -15.38 6.33 0.57
CA ARG A 90 -16.23 7.51 0.82
C ARG A 90 -16.88 7.99 -0.48
N PRO A 91 -18.04 8.63 -0.40
CA PRO A 91 -18.71 9.21 -1.59
C PRO A 91 -17.81 10.16 -2.41
N GLU A 92 -16.86 10.85 -1.75
CA GLU A 92 -15.89 11.76 -2.39
C GLU A 92 -14.94 11.03 -3.36
N MET A 93 -14.73 9.72 -3.14
CA MET A 93 -13.92 8.88 -4.02
C MET A 93 -14.66 8.44 -5.29
N ALA A 94 -15.96 8.76 -5.42
CA ALA A 94 -16.76 8.55 -6.64
C ALA A 94 -16.82 9.79 -7.54
N LEU A 95 -16.14 10.89 -7.16
CA LEU A 95 -16.19 12.16 -7.88
C LEU A 95 -15.53 12.10 -9.26
N PHE A 96 -15.92 13.09 -10.05
CA PHE A 96 -15.49 13.36 -11.42
C PHE A 96 -15.85 12.24 -12.39
N PRO A 97 -17.05 12.33 -13.00
CA PRO A 97 -17.52 11.40 -14.02
C PRO A 97 -16.60 11.38 -15.23
N SER A 98 -16.58 10.26 -15.95
CA SER A 98 -15.66 9.98 -17.03
C SER A 98 -15.82 10.84 -18.29
N ASP A 99 -16.91 11.57 -18.40
CA ASP A 99 -17.19 12.51 -19.49
C ASP A 99 -16.56 13.88 -19.28
N LEU A 100 -16.01 14.15 -18.11
CA LEU A 100 -15.28 15.37 -17.79
C LEU A 100 -13.76 15.16 -17.96
N PRO A 101 -12.99 16.21 -18.33
CA PRO A 101 -11.55 16.12 -18.52
C PRO A 101 -10.75 16.06 -17.22
N TRP A 102 -11.40 15.76 -16.11
CA TRP A 102 -10.82 15.71 -14.77
C TRP A 102 -10.48 14.28 -14.36
N LEU A 103 -9.80 14.16 -13.25
CA LEU A 103 -9.44 12.84 -12.73
C LEU A 103 -10.68 12.02 -12.36
N HIS A 104 -10.97 10.98 -13.12
CA HIS A 104 -11.98 9.99 -12.74
C HIS A 104 -11.42 9.10 -11.63
N LYS A 105 -11.65 9.50 -10.37
CA LYS A 105 -11.09 8.83 -9.18
C LYS A 105 -11.34 7.31 -9.14
N PRO A 106 -12.57 6.79 -9.40
CA PRO A 106 -12.81 5.35 -9.41
C PRO A 106 -11.88 4.58 -10.36
N ASN A 107 -11.62 5.13 -11.55
CA ASN A 107 -10.71 4.50 -12.49
C ASN A 107 -9.25 4.56 -12.02
N ALA A 108 -8.82 5.69 -11.48
CA ALA A 108 -7.48 5.84 -10.93
C ALA A 108 -7.23 4.83 -9.81
N VAL A 109 -8.18 4.69 -8.86
CA VAL A 109 -8.09 3.73 -7.77
C VAL A 109 -8.11 2.29 -8.27
N ALA A 110 -8.96 1.96 -9.27
CA ALA A 110 -8.97 0.64 -9.88
C ALA A 110 -7.61 0.30 -10.53
N TRP A 111 -7.00 1.26 -11.23
CA TRP A 111 -5.66 1.09 -11.80
C TRP A 111 -4.58 0.94 -10.74
N CYS A 112 -4.60 1.75 -9.66
CA CYS A 112 -3.69 1.60 -8.53
C CYS A 112 -3.80 0.21 -7.90
N THR A 113 -5.03 -0.23 -7.60
CA THR A 113 -5.31 -1.55 -7.02
C THR A 113 -4.76 -2.67 -7.91
N LYS A 114 -5.05 -2.61 -9.20
CA LYS A 114 -4.59 -3.60 -10.17
C LYS A 114 -3.07 -3.62 -10.30
N LEU A 115 -2.42 -2.46 -10.34
CA LEU A 115 -0.97 -2.34 -10.45
C LEU A 115 -0.27 -2.88 -9.20
N ILE A 116 -0.74 -2.52 -8.00
CA ILE A 116 -0.20 -3.02 -6.73
C ILE A 116 -0.35 -4.55 -6.67
N ALA A 117 -1.54 -5.08 -6.96
CA ALA A 117 -1.79 -6.51 -6.92
C ALA A 117 -0.91 -7.26 -7.95
N ALA A 118 -0.79 -6.76 -9.20
CA ALA A 118 0.08 -7.35 -10.22
C ALA A 118 1.54 -7.35 -9.81
N SER A 119 2.01 -6.25 -9.22
CA SER A 119 3.39 -6.09 -8.75
C SER A 119 3.69 -7.02 -7.57
N ALA A 120 2.76 -7.12 -6.63
CA ALA A 120 2.86 -8.03 -5.49
C ALA A 120 2.95 -9.50 -5.95
N VAL A 121 2.07 -9.90 -6.84
CA VAL A 121 2.04 -11.25 -7.41
C VAL A 121 3.33 -11.56 -8.19
N ASN A 122 3.84 -10.61 -8.97
CA ASN A 122 5.11 -10.77 -9.69
C ASN A 122 6.29 -11.00 -8.71
N GLN A 123 6.21 -10.47 -7.50
CA GLN A 123 7.18 -10.67 -6.42
C GLN A 123 6.83 -11.85 -5.50
N ARG A 124 5.90 -12.71 -5.90
CA ARG A 124 5.42 -13.86 -5.11
C ARG A 124 4.87 -13.47 -3.74
N ALA A 125 4.30 -12.27 -3.62
CA ALA A 125 3.64 -11.81 -2.41
C ALA A 125 2.19 -12.31 -2.34
N LEU A 126 1.68 -12.46 -1.10
CA LEU A 126 0.27 -12.71 -0.84
C LEU A 126 -0.48 -11.38 -0.82
N VAL A 127 -1.60 -11.31 -1.53
CA VAL A 127 -2.40 -10.08 -1.65
C VAL A 127 -3.67 -10.20 -0.83
N GLY A 128 -3.95 -9.18 -0.02
CA GLY A 128 -5.21 -9.00 0.69
C GLY A 128 -5.88 -7.68 0.31
N TYR A 129 -7.17 -7.56 0.61
CA TYR A 129 -7.97 -6.39 0.29
C TYR A 129 -8.90 -6.02 1.45
N LEU A 130 -9.07 -4.73 1.70
CA LEU A 130 -9.95 -4.22 2.75
C LEU A 130 -10.61 -2.91 2.32
N ASP A 131 -11.91 -2.81 2.47
CA ASP A 131 -12.67 -1.56 2.42
C ASP A 131 -13.90 -1.59 3.34
N TYR A 132 -14.69 -0.52 3.35
CA TYR A 132 -15.90 -0.36 4.16
C TYR A 132 -17.13 0.06 3.34
N GLY A 133 -17.04 -0.03 2.01
CA GLY A 133 -18.19 0.18 1.13
C GLY A 133 -19.18 -0.97 1.18
N SER A 134 -20.36 -0.78 0.60
CA SER A 134 -21.30 -1.85 0.39
C SER A 134 -20.84 -2.78 -0.72
N HIS A 135 -20.98 -4.08 -0.49
CA HIS A 135 -20.73 -5.16 -1.45
C HIS A 135 -21.93 -6.12 -1.45
N ASN A 136 -21.98 -7.01 -2.42
CA ASN A 136 -23.05 -8.05 -2.47
C ASN A 136 -23.14 -8.87 -1.17
N THR A 137 -22.04 -9.02 -0.44
CA THR A 137 -21.92 -9.81 0.79
C THR A 137 -21.73 -8.98 2.06
N SER A 138 -21.56 -7.65 1.95
CA SER A 138 -21.31 -6.74 3.07
C SER A 138 -22.08 -5.45 2.91
N SER A 139 -22.65 -4.95 4.01
CA SER A 139 -23.32 -3.64 4.05
C SER A 139 -22.31 -2.53 4.26
N ALA A 140 -22.61 -1.31 3.80
CA ALA A 140 -21.83 -0.12 4.09
C ALA A 140 -21.47 0.01 5.58
N GLY A 141 -20.23 0.43 5.85
CA GLY A 141 -19.72 0.60 7.21
C GLY A 141 -19.30 -0.70 7.92
N LYS A 142 -19.40 -1.85 7.25
CA LYS A 142 -18.80 -3.11 7.71
C LYS A 142 -17.54 -3.43 6.90
N PRO A 143 -16.50 -4.05 7.53
CA PRO A 143 -15.30 -4.40 6.81
C PRO A 143 -15.58 -5.48 5.77
N PHE A 144 -15.32 -5.17 4.51
CA PHE A 144 -15.16 -6.18 3.47
C PHE A 144 -13.69 -6.58 3.45
N TRP A 145 -13.39 -7.72 4.10
CA TRP A 145 -12.03 -8.15 4.35
C TRP A 145 -11.68 -9.45 3.64
N ARG A 146 -10.62 -9.39 2.87
CA ARG A 146 -9.98 -10.54 2.26
C ARG A 146 -8.54 -10.62 2.75
N PRO A 147 -8.22 -11.60 3.61
CA PRO A 147 -6.87 -11.74 4.13
C PRO A 147 -5.86 -12.16 3.05
N PRO A 148 -4.59 -11.76 3.15
CA PRO A 148 -3.54 -12.28 2.29
C PRO A 148 -3.34 -13.76 2.61
N SER A 149 -3.75 -14.64 1.71
CA SER A 149 -3.69 -16.10 1.91
C SER A 149 -3.02 -16.81 0.74
N ALA A 150 -2.34 -17.92 1.05
CA ALA A 150 -1.73 -18.81 0.06
C ALA A 150 -2.72 -19.80 -0.59
N GLN A 151 -3.99 -19.78 -0.15
CA GLN A 151 -4.99 -20.78 -0.58
C GLN A 151 -5.69 -20.47 -1.90
N SER A 152 -5.42 -19.33 -2.49
CA SER A 152 -5.98 -19.00 -3.79
C SER A 152 -5.20 -19.75 -4.89
N SER A 153 -5.90 -20.61 -5.58
CA SER A 153 -5.38 -21.58 -6.55
C SER A 153 -4.85 -20.99 -7.86
N GLY A 154 -4.60 -19.69 -7.92
CA GLY A 154 -4.06 -19.05 -9.11
C GLY A 154 -3.89 -17.56 -8.93
N TRP A 155 -2.67 -17.13 -8.81
CA TRP A 155 -2.28 -15.73 -8.66
C TRP A 155 -2.87 -14.75 -9.71
N ARG A 156 -3.29 -15.25 -10.87
CA ARG A 156 -4.01 -14.45 -11.88
C ARG A 156 -5.48 -14.24 -11.52
N SER A 157 -6.11 -15.21 -10.84
CA SER A 157 -7.50 -15.06 -10.41
C SER A 157 -7.59 -14.05 -9.26
N ASP A 158 -6.64 -14.04 -8.32
CA ASP A 158 -6.62 -13.08 -7.22
C ASP A 158 -6.52 -11.63 -7.68
N LEU A 159 -5.69 -11.38 -8.70
CA LEU A 159 -5.56 -10.05 -9.28
C LEU A 159 -6.87 -9.57 -9.93
N VAL A 160 -7.49 -10.43 -10.73
CA VAL A 160 -8.77 -10.13 -11.39
C VAL A 160 -9.85 -9.93 -10.34
N GLU A 161 -9.90 -10.81 -9.36
CA GLU A 161 -10.89 -10.79 -8.29
C GLU A 161 -10.78 -9.53 -7.43
N THR A 162 -9.58 -9.15 -6.98
CA THR A 162 -9.35 -7.90 -6.22
C THR A 162 -9.80 -6.67 -7.00
N THR A 163 -9.54 -6.64 -8.31
CA THR A 163 -9.99 -5.54 -9.17
C THR A 163 -11.50 -5.52 -9.33
N MET A 164 -12.13 -6.69 -9.50
CA MET A 164 -13.58 -6.81 -9.60
C MET A 164 -14.26 -6.44 -8.29
N GLU A 165 -13.72 -6.89 -7.16
CA GLU A 165 -14.23 -6.52 -5.82
C GLU A 165 -14.24 -5.01 -5.62
N TYR A 166 -13.18 -4.31 -6.05
CA TYR A 166 -13.17 -2.85 -6.01
C TYR A 166 -14.26 -2.24 -6.90
N LEU A 167 -14.43 -2.74 -8.13
CA LEU A 167 -15.40 -2.19 -9.09
C LEU A 167 -16.84 -2.45 -8.65
N ASP A 168 -17.12 -3.58 -7.99
CA ASP A 168 -18.45 -3.98 -7.55
C ASP A 168 -18.87 -3.33 -6.21
N GLY A 169 -17.96 -2.72 -5.48
CA GLY A 169 -18.24 -2.06 -4.21
C GLY A 169 -18.83 -0.66 -4.35
N GLY A 170 -19.75 -0.31 -3.44
CA GLY A 170 -20.34 1.02 -3.34
C GLY A 170 -19.37 2.07 -2.80
N PHE A 171 -19.64 3.34 -3.13
CA PHE A 171 -18.98 4.50 -2.52
C PHE A 171 -19.88 5.12 -1.45
N ASP A 172 -20.08 4.39 -0.38
CA ASP A 172 -21.02 4.71 0.70
C ASP A 172 -20.43 4.42 2.09
N ALA A 173 -19.11 4.30 2.16
CA ALA A 173 -18.39 4.10 3.42
C ALA A 173 -18.45 5.34 4.31
N PRO A 174 -18.35 5.17 5.65
CA PRO A 174 -18.30 6.30 6.59
C PRO A 174 -17.01 7.11 6.41
N ALA A 175 -17.04 8.39 6.81
CA ALA A 175 -15.90 9.31 6.71
C ALA A 175 -14.61 8.73 7.34
N ALA A 176 -14.72 8.08 8.49
CA ALA A 176 -13.58 7.48 9.20
C ALA A 176 -13.15 6.10 8.64
N ASN A 177 -13.55 5.71 7.42
CA ASN A 177 -13.33 4.33 6.94
C ASN A 177 -11.84 3.94 6.85
N VAL A 178 -10.94 4.86 6.52
CA VAL A 178 -9.49 4.61 6.50
C VAL A 178 -8.96 4.36 7.92
N GLU A 179 -9.38 5.15 8.91
CA GLU A 179 -9.04 4.90 10.32
C GLU A 179 -9.56 3.55 10.77
N LEU A 180 -10.83 3.26 10.49
CA LEU A 180 -11.47 1.98 10.84
C LEU A 180 -10.70 0.81 10.22
N ALA A 181 -10.26 0.94 8.98
CA ALA A 181 -9.49 -0.09 8.28
C ALA A 181 -8.14 -0.34 8.97
N LEU A 182 -7.38 0.70 9.28
CA LEU A 182 -6.09 0.56 9.95
C LEU A 182 -6.23 -0.06 11.34
N ARG A 183 -7.25 0.35 12.11
CA ARG A 183 -7.56 -0.23 13.42
C ARG A 183 -8.02 -1.69 13.30
N PHE A 184 -8.88 -2.00 12.32
CA PHE A 184 -9.34 -3.38 12.05
C PHE A 184 -8.18 -4.31 11.75
N LEU A 185 -7.26 -3.94 10.87
CA LEU A 185 -6.08 -4.74 10.55
C LEU A 185 -5.24 -5.05 11.80
N GLY A 186 -5.18 -4.11 12.74
CA GLY A 186 -4.47 -4.28 14.00
C GLY A 186 -5.16 -5.18 15.03
N LEU A 187 -6.46 -5.39 14.89
CA LEU A 187 -7.28 -6.13 15.87
C LEU A 187 -7.70 -7.51 15.35
N VAL A 188 -7.84 -7.68 14.04
CA VAL A 188 -8.34 -8.92 13.45
C VAL A 188 -7.35 -10.06 13.69
N ARG A 189 -7.83 -11.10 14.39
CA ARG A 189 -7.04 -12.32 14.60
C ARG A 189 -6.88 -13.06 13.27
N GLY A 190 -5.65 -13.45 12.97
CA GLY A 190 -5.37 -14.16 11.73
C GLY A 190 -5.33 -13.23 10.49
N SER A 191 -5.10 -11.93 10.66
CA SER A 191 -4.86 -11.00 9.54
C SER A 191 -3.76 -11.49 8.61
N GLY A 192 -2.91 -12.36 9.13
CA GLY A 192 -1.75 -12.84 8.41
C GLY A 192 -0.63 -11.80 8.29
N LEU A 193 -0.83 -10.55 8.72
CA LEU A 193 0.18 -9.50 8.62
C LEU A 193 1.32 -9.73 9.61
N THR A 194 2.54 -9.64 9.12
CA THR A 194 3.78 -9.71 9.88
C THR A 194 4.55 -8.40 9.74
N THR A 195 5.59 -8.22 10.54
CA THR A 195 6.56 -7.12 10.35
C THR A 195 7.08 -7.13 8.91
N GLY A 196 7.14 -5.97 8.27
CA GLY A 196 7.53 -5.84 6.86
C GLY A 196 6.40 -6.07 5.86
N SER A 197 5.16 -6.37 6.31
CA SER A 197 4.01 -6.41 5.41
C SER A 197 3.71 -5.02 4.85
N PHE A 198 3.44 -4.93 3.54
CA PHE A 198 2.98 -3.69 2.93
C PHE A 198 1.50 -3.45 3.21
N VAL A 199 1.16 -2.21 3.54
CA VAL A 199 -0.22 -1.73 3.66
C VAL A 199 -0.37 -0.49 2.78
N PHE A 200 -0.85 -0.69 1.55
CA PHE A 200 -1.17 0.40 0.65
C PHE A 200 -2.53 0.99 1.04
N VAL A 201 -2.58 2.27 1.31
CA VAL A 201 -3.81 2.99 1.67
C VAL A 201 -4.14 3.96 0.54
N ILE A 202 -5.17 3.63 -0.24
CA ILE A 202 -5.59 4.42 -1.41
C ILE A 202 -6.73 5.33 -0.99
N SER A 203 -6.50 6.64 -0.99
CA SER A 203 -7.47 7.68 -0.61
C SER A 203 -7.09 9.01 -1.23
N ASP A 204 -7.99 9.97 -1.24
CA ASP A 204 -7.67 11.37 -1.55
C ASP A 204 -7.00 12.09 -0.37
N PHE A 205 -7.12 11.54 0.84
CA PHE A 205 -6.62 12.12 2.09
C PHE A 205 -7.05 13.58 2.34
N LEU A 206 -8.16 14.03 1.72
CA LEU A 206 -8.72 15.33 2.04
C LEU A 206 -9.12 15.41 3.52
N GLU A 207 -9.49 14.28 4.10
CA GLU A 207 -9.58 14.04 5.52
C GLU A 207 -8.50 13.04 5.94
N LEU A 208 -7.50 13.53 6.66
CA LEU A 208 -6.42 12.68 7.17
C LEU A 208 -6.94 11.79 8.29
N PRO A 209 -6.61 10.49 8.28
CA PRO A 209 -6.86 9.66 9.44
C PRO A 209 -6.03 10.16 10.63
N PRO A 210 -6.49 9.93 11.87
CA PRO A 210 -5.74 10.30 13.06
C PRO A 210 -4.33 9.70 13.05
N THR A 211 -3.34 10.48 13.48
CA THR A 211 -1.92 10.09 13.46
C THR A 211 -1.64 8.86 14.32
N ASP A 212 -2.43 8.60 15.35
CA ASP A 212 -2.33 7.40 16.19
C ASP A 212 -2.75 6.13 15.43
N ALA A 213 -3.70 6.21 14.49
CA ALA A 213 -4.07 5.08 13.64
C ALA A 213 -2.93 4.69 12.69
N LEU A 214 -2.31 5.67 12.04
CA LEU A 214 -1.12 5.47 11.21
C LEU A 214 0.08 4.99 12.05
N GLY A 215 0.33 5.68 13.16
CA GLY A 215 1.40 5.31 14.11
C GLY A 215 1.24 3.90 14.67
N GLY A 216 -0.01 3.48 14.93
CA GLY A 216 -0.32 2.12 15.37
C GLY A 216 0.02 1.06 14.31
N ALA A 217 -0.18 1.36 13.03
CA ALA A 217 0.20 0.48 11.92
C ALA A 217 1.74 0.42 11.76
N ILE A 218 2.40 1.58 11.80
CA ILE A 218 3.87 1.70 11.75
C ILE A 218 4.51 0.98 12.95
N GLY A 219 3.95 1.15 14.16
CA GLY A 219 4.44 0.52 15.39
C GLY A 219 4.37 -1.01 15.37
N ARG A 220 3.55 -1.60 14.49
CA ARG A 220 3.53 -3.06 14.23
C ARG A 220 4.61 -3.50 13.24
N GLY A 221 5.42 -2.55 12.76
CA GLY A 221 6.44 -2.81 11.75
C GLY A 221 5.87 -3.00 10.34
N TRP A 222 4.66 -2.52 10.06
CA TRP A 222 4.11 -2.54 8.71
C TRP A 222 4.68 -1.39 7.89
N ASP A 223 4.91 -1.67 6.61
CA ASP A 223 5.31 -0.67 5.62
C ASP A 223 4.05 -0.02 5.04
N VAL A 224 3.62 1.07 5.68
CA VAL A 224 2.42 1.80 5.25
C VAL A 224 2.77 2.73 4.10
N VAL A 225 2.09 2.57 2.97
CA VAL A 225 2.28 3.38 1.77
C VAL A 225 1.00 4.14 1.44
N PRO A 226 0.93 5.45 1.74
CA PRO A 226 -0.19 6.28 1.29
C PRO A 226 -0.18 6.42 -0.24
N VAL A 227 -1.32 6.18 -0.88
CA VAL A 227 -1.53 6.44 -2.30
C VAL A 227 -2.57 7.55 -2.41
N ILE A 228 -2.09 8.76 -2.68
CA ILE A 228 -2.90 9.99 -2.74
C ILE A 228 -3.49 10.11 -4.13
N VAL A 229 -4.82 10.01 -4.25
CA VAL A 229 -5.55 10.14 -5.52
C VAL A 229 -6.31 11.46 -5.51
N GLN A 230 -5.74 12.49 -6.12
CA GLN A 230 -6.30 13.84 -6.15
C GLN A 230 -6.24 14.47 -7.54
N ASP A 231 -7.33 15.13 -7.93
CA ASP A 231 -7.37 15.89 -9.16
C ASP A 231 -6.40 17.09 -9.08
N PRO A 232 -5.49 17.26 -10.06
CA PRO A 232 -4.48 18.32 -10.00
C PRO A 232 -5.06 19.73 -10.10
N ILE A 233 -6.23 19.89 -10.72
CA ILE A 233 -6.84 21.21 -10.95
C ILE A 233 -7.77 21.59 -9.80
N TRP A 234 -8.59 20.64 -9.31
CA TRP A 234 -9.66 20.91 -8.35
C TRP A 234 -9.33 20.58 -6.90
N GLU A 235 -8.40 19.68 -6.66
CA GLU A 235 -8.09 19.22 -5.30
C GLU A 235 -6.66 19.58 -4.85
N GLN A 236 -5.68 19.48 -5.75
CA GLN A 236 -4.31 19.91 -5.43
C GLN A 236 -4.14 21.42 -5.54
N SER A 237 -4.94 22.07 -6.40
CA SER A 237 -4.98 23.51 -6.63
C SER A 237 -6.43 23.95 -6.82
N PHE A 238 -6.65 25.13 -7.39
CA PHE A 238 -7.97 25.60 -7.79
C PHE A 238 -7.87 26.40 -9.10
N PRO A 239 -8.77 26.17 -10.09
CA PRO A 239 -8.66 26.82 -11.38
C PRO A 239 -8.97 28.33 -11.28
N PRO A 240 -8.43 29.17 -12.20
CA PRO A 240 -8.66 30.62 -12.20
C PRO A 240 -10.05 30.94 -12.75
N LEU A 241 -11.09 30.70 -11.97
CA LEU A 241 -12.50 30.95 -12.33
C LEU A 241 -12.99 32.35 -11.96
N GLY A 242 -12.10 33.31 -11.74
CA GLY A 242 -12.47 34.65 -11.38
C GLY A 242 -13.39 35.30 -12.41
N GLY A 243 -14.47 35.93 -11.94
CA GLY A 243 -15.49 36.51 -12.76
C GLY A 243 -16.51 35.55 -13.38
N LEU A 244 -16.29 34.24 -13.30
CA LEU A 244 -17.19 33.22 -13.80
C LEU A 244 -18.17 32.73 -12.73
N ALA A 245 -19.38 32.36 -13.16
CA ALA A 245 -20.32 31.65 -12.31
C ALA A 245 -20.08 30.16 -12.45
N ALA A 246 -19.67 29.50 -11.35
CA ALA A 246 -19.46 28.08 -11.30
C ALA A 246 -20.53 27.40 -10.44
N SER A 247 -21.05 26.28 -10.89
CA SER A 247 -22.01 25.48 -10.13
C SER A 247 -21.24 24.37 -9.39
N PHE A 248 -21.31 24.42 -8.07
CA PHE A 248 -20.76 23.39 -7.19
C PHE A 248 -21.87 22.45 -6.74
N GLY A 249 -21.66 21.15 -6.89
CA GLY A 249 -22.57 20.11 -6.43
C GLY A 249 -22.11 19.53 -5.10
N ASP A 250 -23.07 19.19 -4.26
CA ASP A 250 -22.82 18.29 -3.14
C ASP A 250 -22.47 16.89 -3.66
N VAL A 251 -21.58 16.20 -2.95
CA VAL A 251 -21.15 14.83 -3.28
C VAL A 251 -22.33 13.86 -3.45
N GLY A 252 -23.42 14.07 -2.70
CA GLY A 252 -24.66 13.32 -2.87
C GLY A 252 -25.50 13.71 -4.10
N GLY A 253 -25.07 14.66 -4.92
CA GLY A 253 -25.75 15.14 -6.14
C GLY A 253 -27.13 15.80 -5.91
N LYS A 254 -27.49 16.08 -4.65
CA LYS A 254 -28.81 16.57 -4.25
C LYS A 254 -28.91 18.10 -4.17
N ARG A 255 -27.78 18.78 -4.06
CA ARG A 255 -27.72 20.23 -3.91
C ARG A 255 -26.70 20.79 -4.86
N PHE A 256 -27.09 21.82 -5.62
CA PHE A 256 -26.19 22.60 -6.46
C PHE A 256 -26.24 24.04 -5.98
N LEU A 257 -25.07 24.62 -5.80
CA LEU A 257 -24.92 26.03 -5.47
C LEU A 257 -24.15 26.71 -6.60
N THR A 258 -24.78 27.67 -7.28
CA THR A 258 -24.07 28.49 -8.26
C THR A 258 -23.46 29.68 -7.53
N VAL A 259 -22.16 29.77 -7.57
CA VAL A 259 -21.38 30.84 -6.94
C VAL A 259 -20.62 31.59 -8.02
N ARG A 260 -20.62 32.89 -7.96
CA ARG A 260 -19.73 33.72 -8.77
C ARG A 260 -18.54 34.10 -7.91
N LEU A 261 -17.37 33.59 -8.28
CA LEU A 261 -16.14 33.90 -7.58
C LEU A 261 -15.47 35.13 -8.21
N SER A 262 -14.95 36.01 -7.38
CA SER A 262 -13.97 37.01 -7.81
C SER A 262 -12.60 36.39 -8.04
N ASP A 263 -11.71 37.10 -8.75
CA ASP A 263 -10.31 36.66 -8.93
C ASP A 263 -9.61 36.43 -7.60
N ARG A 264 -9.90 37.29 -6.62
CA ARG A 264 -9.33 37.14 -5.26
C ARG A 264 -9.82 35.91 -4.56
N GLU A 265 -11.11 35.59 -4.59
CA GLU A 265 -11.67 34.39 -3.95
C GLU A 265 -11.15 33.13 -4.63
N ALA A 266 -10.99 33.11 -5.95
CA ALA A 266 -10.39 31.99 -6.67
C ALA A 266 -8.92 31.81 -6.29
N ALA A 267 -8.14 32.87 -6.11
CA ALA A 267 -6.77 32.81 -5.63
C ALA A 267 -6.70 32.30 -4.18
N GLU A 268 -7.55 32.80 -3.27
CA GLU A 268 -7.62 32.35 -1.88
C GLU A 268 -7.98 30.83 -1.77
N LEU A 269 -8.85 30.33 -2.67
CA LEU A 269 -9.17 28.91 -2.73
C LEU A 269 -7.97 28.08 -3.21
N ARG A 270 -7.23 28.59 -4.21
CA ARG A 270 -6.01 27.95 -4.70
C ARG A 270 -4.99 27.82 -3.59
N ASP A 271 -4.69 28.90 -2.90
CA ASP A 271 -3.72 28.92 -1.80
C ASP A 271 -4.11 27.93 -0.71
N LYS A 272 -5.41 27.85 -0.36
CA LYS A 272 -5.92 26.87 0.62
C LYS A 272 -5.77 25.43 0.17
N HIS A 273 -5.98 25.12 -1.10
CA HIS A 273 -5.84 23.75 -1.62
C HIS A 273 -4.37 23.35 -1.67
N GLU A 274 -3.49 24.22 -2.13
CA GLU A 274 -2.04 23.99 -2.17
C GLU A 274 -1.46 23.84 -0.76
N GLU A 275 -1.88 24.68 0.20
CA GLU A 275 -1.51 24.53 1.61
C GLU A 275 -2.03 23.21 2.20
N ARG A 276 -3.24 22.78 1.85
CA ARG A 276 -3.80 21.52 2.30
C ARG A 276 -2.95 20.33 1.80
N LEU A 277 -2.60 20.31 0.52
CA LEU A 277 -1.75 19.28 -0.05
C LEU A 277 -0.37 19.26 0.63
N SER A 278 0.25 20.43 0.81
CA SER A 278 1.53 20.56 1.53
C SER A 278 1.41 19.99 2.93
N ARG A 279 0.35 20.31 3.67
CA ARG A 279 0.10 19.78 5.03
C ARG A 279 -0.07 18.26 5.05
N ILE A 280 -0.74 17.67 4.05
CA ILE A 280 -0.87 16.21 3.91
C ILE A 280 0.52 15.57 3.74
N LEU A 281 1.33 16.10 2.84
CA LEU A 281 2.68 15.61 2.58
C LEU A 281 3.60 15.78 3.80
N ASP A 282 3.49 16.89 4.53
CA ASP A 282 4.24 17.14 5.76
C ASP A 282 3.88 16.15 6.86
N VAL A 283 2.62 15.76 6.99
CA VAL A 283 2.20 14.74 7.96
C VAL A 283 2.84 13.40 7.62
N PHE A 284 2.81 12.99 6.36
CA PHE A 284 3.43 11.74 5.93
C PHE A 284 4.95 11.76 6.09
N THR A 285 5.59 12.87 5.76
CA THR A 285 7.05 13.05 5.96
C THR A 285 7.42 12.94 7.44
N ARG A 286 6.65 13.56 8.35
CA ARG A 286 6.90 13.46 9.81
C ARG A 286 6.70 12.05 10.36
N LEU A 287 5.82 11.28 9.76
CA LEU A 287 5.60 9.86 10.09
C LEU A 287 6.60 8.96 9.34
N ASP A 288 7.52 9.56 8.60
CA ASP A 288 8.50 8.85 7.79
C ASP A 288 7.83 7.89 6.79
N LEU A 289 6.73 8.32 6.15
CA LEU A 289 6.02 7.59 5.09
C LEU A 289 6.33 8.21 3.73
N ASP A 290 6.43 7.36 2.71
CA ASP A 290 6.72 7.77 1.32
C ASP A 290 5.43 7.64 0.50
N PRO A 291 4.66 8.73 0.29
CA PRO A 291 3.41 8.67 -0.45
C PRO A 291 3.63 8.52 -1.96
N VAL A 292 2.70 7.82 -2.63
CA VAL A 292 2.55 7.87 -4.09
C VAL A 292 1.51 8.92 -4.43
N LEU A 293 1.85 9.91 -5.25
CA LEU A 293 0.89 10.92 -5.73
C LEU A 293 0.38 10.54 -7.12
N VAL A 294 -0.92 10.32 -7.22
CA VAL A 294 -1.64 9.94 -8.44
C VAL A 294 -2.58 11.06 -8.84
N SER A 295 -2.29 11.69 -9.97
CA SER A 295 -3.01 12.87 -10.49
C SER A 295 -3.69 12.60 -11.84
N SER A 296 -3.73 11.34 -12.28
CA SER A 296 -4.31 10.93 -13.55
C SER A 296 -4.98 9.56 -13.42
N ALA A 297 -6.01 9.33 -14.23
CA ALA A 297 -6.64 8.02 -14.38
C ALA A 297 -6.08 7.23 -15.58
N ASP A 298 -5.10 7.78 -16.30
CA ASP A 298 -4.40 7.07 -17.36
C ASP A 298 -3.47 5.99 -16.76
N PRO A 299 -3.55 4.75 -17.21
CA PRO A 299 -2.72 3.67 -16.68
C PRO A 299 -1.22 3.90 -16.82
N VAL A 300 -0.78 4.65 -17.85
CA VAL A 300 0.64 4.97 -18.07
C VAL A 300 1.12 5.97 -17.01
N ASP A 301 0.32 6.98 -16.71
CA ASP A 301 0.64 7.97 -15.69
C ASP A 301 0.64 7.37 -14.29
N VAL A 302 -0.35 6.50 -13.99
CA VAL A 302 -0.40 5.75 -12.73
C VAL A 302 0.86 4.89 -12.59
N HIS A 303 1.22 4.13 -13.62
CA HIS A 303 2.44 3.32 -13.63
C HIS A 303 3.70 4.18 -13.41
N ALA A 304 3.81 5.32 -14.08
CA ALA A 304 4.93 6.25 -13.92
C ALA A 304 5.01 6.83 -12.49
N ALA A 305 3.88 7.10 -11.83
CA ALA A 305 3.85 7.56 -10.45
C ALA A 305 4.43 6.50 -9.48
N PHE A 306 4.05 5.25 -9.63
CA PHE A 306 4.58 4.16 -8.82
C PHE A 306 6.05 3.84 -9.13
N LEU A 307 6.50 3.98 -10.38
CA LEU A 307 7.92 3.84 -10.71
C LEU A 307 8.77 4.89 -10.02
N ARG A 308 8.37 6.17 -10.07
CA ARG A 308 9.07 7.26 -9.37
C ARG A 308 9.16 6.99 -7.87
N TRP A 309 8.07 6.53 -7.25
CA TRP A 309 8.05 6.14 -5.85
C TRP A 309 9.05 5.01 -5.56
N ALA A 310 9.07 3.96 -6.39
CA ALA A 310 9.97 2.83 -6.21
C ALA A 310 11.45 3.23 -6.37
N GLU A 311 11.76 4.06 -7.36
CA GLU A 311 13.11 4.59 -7.60
C GLU A 311 13.60 5.47 -6.43
N GLN A 312 12.73 6.34 -5.89
CA GLN A 312 13.06 7.14 -4.73
C GLN A 312 13.41 6.27 -3.52
N ARG A 313 12.62 5.25 -3.23
CA ARG A 313 12.89 4.32 -2.13
C ARG A 313 14.19 3.54 -2.32
N ASP A 314 14.51 3.11 -3.52
CA ASP A 314 15.76 2.42 -3.81
C ASP A 314 16.99 3.31 -3.59
N LEU A 315 16.89 4.59 -3.95
CA LEU A 315 17.95 5.58 -3.72
C LEU A 315 18.16 5.84 -2.22
N TYR A 316 17.09 5.94 -1.43
CA TYR A 316 17.18 6.09 0.03
C TYR A 316 17.77 4.83 0.69
N GLY A 317 17.34 3.64 0.28
CA GLY A 317 17.85 2.38 0.81
C GLY A 317 19.35 2.16 0.56
N ARG A 318 19.90 2.70 -0.55
CA ARG A 318 21.34 2.64 -0.84
C ARG A 318 22.20 3.64 -0.04
N ARG A 319 21.59 4.70 0.50
CA ARG A 319 22.30 5.71 1.31
C ARG A 319 22.48 5.30 2.78
N ILE A 320 21.67 4.36 3.25
CA ILE A 320 21.67 3.89 4.64
C ILE A 320 22.42 2.55 4.79
N ALA A 321 22.68 1.86 3.70
CA ALA A 321 23.51 0.64 3.65
C ALA A 321 24.99 0.94 3.41
#